data_df31b124d3407e4195c59da7ce19047c
#
_entry.id   df31b124d3407e4195c59da7ce19047c
#
_cell.length_a   1.000
_cell.length_b   1.000
_cell.length_c   1.000
_cell.angle_alpha   90.00
_cell.angle_beta   90.00
_cell.angle_gamma   90.00
#
_symmetry.space_group_name_H-M   'P 1'
#
loop_
_entity.id
_entity.type
_entity.pdbx_description
1 polymer ?
#
loop_
_entity_poly.entity_id
_entity_poly.type
_entity_poly.pdbx_seq_one_letter_code
_entity_poly.pdbx_strand_id
1 'polypeptide(L)'
;MTAFATPGPSATNLAGPAKVLVCDALAKSGLDALRGLGCIVMNDPELGEATLARAVKDTGPDVLITGNTPISAEVIEASPRLAMIVVAGTSTDHVDIAAASRRGIFVANCPGRNATAVAELAWALILACDRRIPEQTAALRAGQWKQREFAQAVGLHGRTLGIVGLGQVGQEVAQIGRAFGMDVIAWSRNLTEEKALEHGCGFCASLINLAKLSDVVSVSAGGGEDSDNLINEKFLAALKPGAILVNTSRGGVIDQAALSNAVRTRGLRAGLDVWATEPEGTDDAFTDPLAQEPGVIGTHHIGALTEQAQRAVADEVVRVVRAWAERGHVPHCVNRAVATPATTLLAVRHVNRPGVLAHVFETLGQAGINVEEMENIVYAGGEAGLARIQLDRTPNEQQLSAIRTNANILSATLSTITRRM
;
A
#
# COMPACT_ATOMS: atom_id res chain seq x y z
N MET A 1 11.29 7.99 36.87
CA MET A 1 10.01 7.32 37.17
C MET A 1 8.91 8.16 36.53
N THR A 2 8.61 7.88 35.27
CA THR A 2 7.51 8.53 34.54
C THR A 2 6.29 7.63 34.64
N ALA A 3 5.26 8.16 35.33
CA ALA A 3 3.99 7.46 35.51
C ALA A 3 3.33 7.20 34.16
N PHE A 4 3.09 5.94 33.83
CA PHE A 4 2.21 5.55 32.75
C PHE A 4 0.79 5.99 33.08
N ALA A 5 0.25 6.91 32.28
CA ALA A 5 -1.16 7.28 32.37
C ALA A 5 -2.01 6.03 32.10
N THR A 6 -2.89 5.69 33.03
CA THR A 6 -3.95 4.70 32.84
C THR A 6 -4.77 5.07 31.61
N PRO A 7 -5.07 4.14 30.71
CA PRO A 7 -5.94 4.43 29.58
C PRO A 7 -7.34 4.77 30.11
N GLY A 8 -7.84 5.93 29.70
CA GLY A 8 -9.22 6.34 29.93
C GLY A 8 -10.20 5.35 29.25
N PRO A 9 -11.49 5.40 29.60
CA PRO A 9 -12.48 4.43 29.13
C PRO A 9 -12.51 4.37 27.60
N SER A 10 -12.36 3.17 27.06
CA SER A 10 -12.46 2.81 25.67
C SER A 10 -13.76 3.36 25.06
N ALA A 11 -13.66 4.34 24.19
CA ALA A 11 -14.77 4.75 23.33
C ALA A 11 -14.89 3.73 22.19
N THR A 12 -15.38 2.54 22.52
CA THR A 12 -15.81 1.59 21.47
C THR A 12 -17.06 2.18 20.81
N ASN A 13 -16.95 2.60 19.57
CA ASN A 13 -18.08 2.98 18.70
C ASN A 13 -19.03 1.78 18.42
N LEU A 14 -18.78 0.64 19.02
CA LEU A 14 -19.52 -0.60 18.83
C LEU A 14 -20.30 -0.95 20.09
N ALA A 15 -21.56 -1.33 19.92
CA ALA A 15 -22.44 -1.83 20.99
C ALA A 15 -22.01 -3.22 21.52
N GLY A 16 -20.72 -3.56 21.44
CA GLY A 16 -20.16 -4.84 21.85
C GLY A 16 -18.78 -5.09 21.23
N PRO A 17 -18.18 -6.28 21.42
CA PRO A 17 -16.90 -6.64 20.85
C PRO A 17 -16.95 -6.64 19.33
N ALA A 18 -15.92 -6.06 18.70
CA ALA A 18 -15.79 -6.02 17.25
C ALA A 18 -15.69 -7.44 16.67
N LYS A 19 -16.49 -7.73 15.66
CA LYS A 19 -16.41 -8.99 14.89
C LYS A 19 -15.42 -8.81 13.75
N VAL A 20 -14.41 -9.65 13.72
CA VAL A 20 -13.34 -9.62 12.71
C VAL A 20 -13.39 -10.93 11.93
N LEU A 21 -13.56 -10.84 10.61
CA LEU A 21 -13.41 -11.97 9.70
C LEU A 21 -12.05 -11.87 9.01
N VAL A 22 -11.28 -12.94 9.09
CA VAL A 22 -9.98 -13.08 8.40
C VAL A 22 -10.15 -14.13 7.32
N CYS A 23 -10.06 -13.74 6.05
CA CYS A 23 -10.30 -14.61 4.89
C CYS A 23 -9.02 -15.05 4.17
N ASP A 24 -7.86 -14.72 4.71
CA ASP A 24 -6.56 -15.14 4.21
C ASP A 24 -5.64 -15.56 5.38
N ALA A 25 -4.48 -16.10 5.05
CA ALA A 25 -3.50 -16.47 6.07
C ALA A 25 -2.99 -15.25 6.84
N LEU A 26 -3.18 -15.23 8.14
CA LEU A 26 -2.60 -14.25 9.05
C LEU A 26 -1.78 -14.98 10.12
N ALA A 27 -0.60 -14.44 10.46
CA ALA A 27 0.24 -15.03 11.50
C ALA A 27 -0.52 -15.24 12.81
N LYS A 28 -0.34 -16.39 13.45
CA LYS A 28 -1.03 -16.77 14.70
C LYS A 28 -0.91 -15.68 15.78
N SER A 29 0.26 -15.04 15.89
CA SER A 29 0.47 -13.93 16.84
C SER A 29 -0.53 -12.78 16.62
N GLY A 30 -0.85 -12.45 15.37
CA GLY A 30 -1.85 -11.42 15.04
C GLY A 30 -3.27 -11.85 15.43
N LEU A 31 -3.66 -13.11 15.13
CA LEU A 31 -4.97 -13.65 15.53
C LEU A 31 -5.14 -13.62 17.05
N ASP A 32 -4.11 -14.04 17.79
CA ASP A 32 -4.13 -14.04 19.25
C ASP A 32 -4.16 -12.62 19.83
N ALA A 33 -3.42 -11.68 19.21
CA ALA A 33 -3.44 -10.28 19.62
C ALA A 33 -4.79 -9.59 19.34
N LEU A 34 -5.47 -9.89 18.22
CA LEU A 34 -6.83 -9.41 17.96
C LEU A 34 -7.83 -9.92 19.00
N ARG A 35 -7.74 -11.20 19.38
CA ARG A 35 -8.56 -11.76 20.48
C ARG A 35 -8.22 -11.07 21.80
N GLY A 36 -6.95 -10.78 22.06
CA GLY A 36 -6.48 -10.03 23.22
C GLY A 36 -7.00 -8.59 23.30
N LEU A 37 -7.38 -7.99 22.18
CA LEU A 37 -8.08 -6.70 22.10
C LEU A 37 -9.58 -6.83 22.41
N GLY A 38 -10.10 -8.04 22.68
CA GLY A 38 -11.52 -8.30 22.91
C GLY A 38 -12.32 -8.50 21.62
N CYS A 39 -11.68 -8.66 20.46
CA CYS A 39 -12.39 -8.94 19.20
C CYS A 39 -12.88 -10.39 19.15
N ILE A 40 -14.05 -10.60 18.53
CA ILE A 40 -14.53 -11.92 18.13
C ILE A 40 -13.91 -12.23 16.76
N VAL A 41 -12.88 -13.08 16.73
CA VAL A 41 -12.10 -13.38 15.52
C VAL A 41 -12.57 -14.70 14.90
N MET A 42 -13.10 -14.62 13.68
CA MET A 42 -13.40 -15.72 12.79
C MET A 42 -12.28 -15.80 11.76
N ASN A 43 -11.60 -16.94 11.66
CA ASN A 43 -10.49 -17.14 10.74
C ASN A 43 -10.80 -18.33 9.83
N ASP A 44 -10.93 -18.04 8.55
CA ASP A 44 -11.18 -19.06 7.52
C ASP A 44 -10.36 -18.69 6.27
N PRO A 45 -9.11 -19.15 6.19
CA PRO A 45 -8.21 -18.84 5.09
C PRO A 45 -8.54 -19.54 3.77
N GLU A 46 -9.54 -20.45 3.77
CA GLU A 46 -10.01 -21.15 2.56
C GLU A 46 -11.16 -20.42 1.85
N LEU A 47 -11.55 -19.24 2.37
CA LEU A 47 -12.59 -18.42 1.74
C LEU A 47 -12.04 -17.79 0.45
N GLY A 48 -12.55 -18.28 -0.69
CA GLY A 48 -12.32 -17.67 -1.98
C GLY A 48 -13.41 -16.67 -2.37
N GLU A 49 -13.24 -15.96 -3.49
CA GLU A 49 -14.17 -14.95 -4.00
C GLU A 49 -15.64 -15.44 -4.04
N ALA A 50 -15.87 -16.66 -4.53
CA ALA A 50 -17.21 -17.24 -4.66
C ALA A 50 -17.93 -17.53 -3.33
N THR A 51 -17.20 -17.69 -2.23
CA THR A 51 -17.75 -18.05 -0.91
C THR A 51 -17.73 -16.88 0.08
N LEU A 52 -16.88 -15.89 -0.16
CA LEU A 52 -16.63 -14.79 0.76
C LEU A 52 -17.86 -13.90 0.99
N ALA A 53 -18.62 -13.56 -0.06
CA ALA A 53 -19.83 -12.74 0.08
C ALA A 53 -20.85 -13.41 1.01
N ARG A 54 -21.03 -14.74 0.90
CA ARG A 54 -21.90 -15.51 1.78
C ARG A 54 -21.37 -15.52 3.22
N ALA A 55 -20.07 -15.75 3.40
CA ALA A 55 -19.44 -15.76 4.73
C ALA A 55 -19.58 -14.39 5.43
N VAL A 56 -19.39 -13.29 4.70
CA VAL A 56 -19.60 -11.92 5.20
C VAL A 56 -21.05 -11.68 5.60
N LYS A 57 -22.01 -12.15 4.79
CA LYS A 57 -23.45 -12.05 5.10
C LYS A 57 -23.81 -12.83 6.36
N ASP A 58 -23.35 -14.08 6.47
CA ASP A 58 -23.73 -15.00 7.56
C ASP A 58 -23.08 -14.59 8.90
N THR A 59 -21.85 -14.07 8.86
CA THR A 59 -21.10 -13.69 10.07
C THR A 59 -21.34 -12.25 10.51
N GLY A 60 -21.67 -11.34 9.58
CA GLY A 60 -21.88 -9.92 9.84
C GLY A 60 -20.69 -9.25 10.50
N PRO A 61 -19.48 -9.27 9.91
CA PRO A 61 -18.30 -8.70 10.51
C PRO A 61 -18.34 -7.18 10.48
N ASP A 62 -17.69 -6.56 11.48
CA ASP A 62 -17.39 -5.12 11.50
C ASP A 62 -16.08 -4.82 10.75
N VAL A 63 -15.15 -5.78 10.76
CA VAL A 63 -13.84 -5.69 10.09
C VAL A 63 -13.61 -6.95 9.25
N LEU A 64 -13.19 -6.76 8.00
CA LEU A 64 -12.72 -7.80 7.11
C LEU A 64 -11.21 -7.66 6.92
N ILE A 65 -10.46 -8.72 7.15
CA ILE A 65 -9.01 -8.78 6.91
C ILE A 65 -8.77 -9.71 5.74
N THR A 66 -8.11 -9.20 4.70
CA THR A 66 -7.75 -9.94 3.47
C THR A 66 -6.25 -9.82 3.21
N GLY A 67 -5.65 -10.84 2.60
CA GLY A 67 -4.29 -10.79 2.04
C GLY A 67 -4.33 -10.48 0.54
N ASN A 68 -4.80 -11.46 -0.25
CA ASN A 68 -4.92 -11.37 -1.70
C ASN A 68 -6.32 -11.73 -2.23
N THR A 69 -7.20 -12.26 -1.37
CA THR A 69 -8.56 -12.63 -1.79
C THR A 69 -9.31 -11.40 -2.33
N PRO A 70 -9.90 -11.47 -3.54
CA PRO A 70 -10.62 -10.36 -4.14
C PRO A 70 -11.81 -9.91 -3.29
N ILE A 71 -11.93 -8.60 -3.08
CA ILE A 71 -13.03 -7.98 -2.35
C ILE A 71 -13.87 -7.15 -3.34
N SER A 72 -14.80 -7.82 -3.97
CA SER A 72 -15.72 -7.21 -4.94
C SER A 72 -16.82 -6.37 -4.28
N ALA A 73 -17.55 -5.58 -5.09
CA ALA A 73 -18.72 -4.83 -4.62
C ALA A 73 -19.75 -5.75 -3.93
N GLU A 74 -19.96 -6.98 -4.43
CA GLU A 74 -20.88 -7.95 -3.83
C GLU A 74 -20.48 -8.31 -2.40
N VAL A 75 -19.20 -8.58 -2.15
CA VAL A 75 -18.67 -8.83 -0.81
C VAL A 75 -18.88 -7.63 0.11
N ILE A 76 -18.60 -6.42 -0.39
CA ILE A 76 -18.74 -5.16 0.36
C ILE A 76 -20.21 -4.90 0.73
N GLU A 77 -21.15 -5.23 -0.15
CA GLU A 77 -22.58 -5.04 0.04
C GLU A 77 -23.22 -6.12 0.91
N ALA A 78 -22.56 -7.26 1.10
CA ALA A 78 -23.12 -8.42 1.81
C ALA A 78 -23.42 -8.16 3.30
N SER A 79 -22.75 -7.21 3.95
CA SER A 79 -23.00 -6.87 5.36
C SER A 79 -23.19 -5.37 5.58
N PRO A 80 -24.31 -4.94 6.18
CA PRO A 80 -24.51 -3.54 6.56
C PRO A 80 -23.61 -3.11 7.74
N ARG A 81 -23.00 -4.05 8.47
CA ARG A 81 -22.15 -3.81 9.62
C ARG A 81 -20.70 -3.56 9.25
N LEU A 82 -20.28 -3.94 8.03
CA LEU A 82 -18.89 -3.79 7.60
C LEU A 82 -18.48 -2.31 7.61
N ALA A 83 -17.53 -1.97 8.46
CA ALA A 83 -17.03 -0.62 8.66
C ALA A 83 -15.59 -0.43 8.18
N MET A 84 -14.81 -1.52 8.13
CA MET A 84 -13.40 -1.44 7.73
C MET A 84 -12.95 -2.72 7.03
N ILE A 85 -12.14 -2.53 5.98
CA ILE A 85 -11.37 -3.58 5.32
C ILE A 85 -9.89 -3.30 5.59
N VAL A 86 -9.14 -4.30 6.07
CA VAL A 86 -7.70 -4.20 6.27
C VAL A 86 -7.00 -5.19 5.36
N VAL A 87 -6.19 -4.68 4.45
CA VAL A 87 -5.35 -5.50 3.59
C VAL A 87 -4.06 -5.84 4.34
N ALA A 88 -3.84 -7.13 4.61
CA ALA A 88 -2.64 -7.66 5.23
C ALA A 88 -1.46 -7.69 4.23
N GLY A 89 -1.18 -6.54 3.62
CA GLY A 89 -0.18 -6.34 2.58
C GLY A 89 -0.09 -4.88 2.18
N THR A 90 0.71 -4.58 1.17
CA THR A 90 0.91 -3.20 0.69
C THR A 90 -0.09 -2.84 -0.42
N SER A 91 -0.36 -3.76 -1.37
CA SER A 91 -1.27 -3.51 -2.50
C SER A 91 -2.72 -3.69 -2.12
N THR A 92 -3.57 -2.84 -2.68
CA THR A 92 -5.04 -2.90 -2.54
C THR A 92 -5.76 -3.15 -3.88
N ASP A 93 -5.02 -3.62 -4.90
CA ASP A 93 -5.51 -3.78 -6.28
C ASP A 93 -6.70 -4.77 -6.38
N HIS A 94 -6.81 -5.70 -5.44
CA HIS A 94 -7.86 -6.69 -5.35
C HIS A 94 -9.11 -6.24 -4.57
N VAL A 95 -9.17 -4.97 -4.14
CA VAL A 95 -10.31 -4.41 -3.39
C VAL A 95 -11.04 -3.37 -4.23
N ASP A 96 -12.37 -3.48 -4.37
CA ASP A 96 -13.19 -2.42 -4.96
C ASP A 96 -13.27 -1.21 -4.03
N ILE A 97 -12.24 -0.35 -4.15
CA ILE A 97 -12.11 0.88 -3.35
C ILE A 97 -13.29 1.83 -3.57
N ALA A 98 -13.85 1.87 -4.79
CA ALA A 98 -14.96 2.76 -5.11
C ALA A 98 -16.25 2.31 -4.41
N ALA A 99 -16.55 1.00 -4.40
CA ALA A 99 -17.68 0.43 -3.68
C ALA A 99 -17.55 0.66 -2.16
N ALA A 100 -16.37 0.42 -1.59
CA ALA A 100 -16.10 0.69 -0.17
C ALA A 100 -16.33 2.16 0.18
N SER A 101 -15.83 3.08 -0.65
CA SER A 101 -15.97 4.53 -0.44
C SER A 101 -17.43 4.98 -0.50
N ARG A 102 -18.21 4.47 -1.46
CA ARG A 102 -19.66 4.78 -1.55
C ARG A 102 -20.43 4.35 -0.30
N ARG A 103 -19.96 3.32 0.39
CA ARG A 103 -20.55 2.80 1.62
C ARG A 103 -19.96 3.37 2.90
N GLY A 104 -18.98 4.29 2.80
CA GLY A 104 -18.30 4.85 3.96
C GLY A 104 -17.46 3.82 4.74
N ILE A 105 -17.01 2.76 4.06
CA ILE A 105 -16.17 1.71 4.63
C ILE A 105 -14.72 2.12 4.44
N PHE A 106 -13.96 2.14 5.53
CA PHE A 106 -12.52 2.40 5.47
C PHE A 106 -11.78 1.24 4.82
N VAL A 107 -10.83 1.54 3.95
CA VAL A 107 -9.88 0.57 3.42
C VAL A 107 -8.48 0.99 3.87
N ALA A 108 -7.83 0.13 4.62
CA ALA A 108 -6.46 0.34 5.11
C ALA A 108 -5.53 -0.76 4.62
N ASN A 109 -4.24 -0.48 4.52
CA ASN A 109 -3.22 -1.45 4.18
C ASN A 109 -2.06 -1.45 5.19
N CYS A 110 -1.05 -2.29 4.97
CA CYS A 110 0.13 -2.45 5.82
C CYS A 110 1.41 -2.08 5.05
N PRO A 111 1.64 -0.79 4.70
CA PRO A 111 2.73 -0.39 3.83
C PRO A 111 4.09 -0.67 4.46
N GLY A 112 5.02 -1.21 3.64
CA GLY A 112 6.43 -1.39 3.99
C GLY A 112 6.76 -2.54 4.94
N ARG A 113 5.77 -3.24 5.46
CA ARG A 113 6.03 -4.32 6.42
C ARG A 113 6.70 -5.55 5.79
N ASN A 114 6.62 -5.67 4.48
CA ASN A 114 7.27 -6.71 3.69
C ASN A 114 8.43 -6.19 2.81
N ALA A 115 8.76 -4.90 2.87
CA ALA A 115 9.72 -4.29 1.96
C ALA A 115 11.10 -4.94 2.02
N THR A 116 11.61 -5.21 3.21
CA THR A 116 12.91 -5.86 3.42
C THR A 116 12.92 -7.27 2.81
N ALA A 117 11.88 -8.08 3.06
CA ALA A 117 11.82 -9.44 2.51
C ALA A 117 11.78 -9.45 0.97
N VAL A 118 11.01 -8.54 0.36
CA VAL A 118 10.98 -8.38 -1.10
C VAL A 118 12.33 -7.94 -1.65
N ALA A 119 13.03 -7.03 -0.96
CA ALA A 119 14.37 -6.60 -1.34
C ALA A 119 15.40 -7.73 -1.23
N GLU A 120 15.32 -8.56 -0.19
CA GLU A 120 16.16 -9.77 -0.02
C GLU A 120 15.98 -10.73 -1.20
N LEU A 121 14.72 -10.99 -1.62
CA LEU A 121 14.46 -11.84 -2.78
C LEU A 121 14.96 -11.20 -4.08
N ALA A 122 14.76 -9.88 -4.27
CA ALA A 122 15.30 -9.17 -5.43
C ALA A 122 16.82 -9.35 -5.52
N TRP A 123 17.53 -9.25 -4.41
CA TRP A 123 18.98 -9.47 -4.35
C TRP A 123 19.37 -10.94 -4.56
N ALA A 124 18.58 -11.88 -4.04
CA ALA A 124 18.79 -13.30 -4.34
C ALA A 124 18.70 -13.58 -5.85
N LEU A 125 17.70 -12.99 -6.54
CA LEU A 125 17.54 -13.09 -7.98
C LEU A 125 18.68 -12.40 -8.75
N ILE A 126 19.11 -11.20 -8.33
CA ILE A 126 20.27 -10.50 -8.93
C ILE A 126 21.52 -11.37 -8.86
N LEU A 127 21.84 -11.90 -7.68
CA LEU A 127 23.02 -12.76 -7.48
C LEU A 127 22.89 -14.10 -8.23
N ALA A 128 21.70 -14.67 -8.25
CA ALA A 128 21.43 -15.90 -8.99
C ALA A 128 21.59 -15.68 -10.51
N CYS A 129 21.18 -14.53 -11.04
CA CYS A 129 21.40 -14.14 -12.44
C CYS A 129 22.89 -13.92 -12.73
N ASP A 130 23.62 -13.12 -11.94
CA ASP A 130 25.03 -12.82 -12.18
C ASP A 130 25.89 -14.09 -12.16
N ARG A 131 25.64 -14.96 -11.19
CA ARG A 131 26.46 -16.16 -10.94
C ARG A 131 25.90 -17.43 -11.56
N ARG A 132 24.75 -17.40 -12.23
CA ARG A 132 24.08 -18.56 -12.83
C ARG A 132 23.88 -19.73 -11.84
N ILE A 133 23.45 -19.41 -10.62
CA ILE A 133 23.41 -20.38 -9.52
C ILE A 133 22.48 -21.57 -9.81
N PRO A 134 21.24 -21.39 -10.33
CA PRO A 134 20.36 -22.51 -10.63
C PRO A 134 20.94 -23.46 -11.66
N GLU A 135 21.54 -22.96 -12.74
CA GLU A 135 22.14 -23.78 -13.78
C GLU A 135 23.35 -24.55 -13.27
N GLN A 136 24.19 -23.93 -12.42
CA GLN A 136 25.31 -24.63 -11.78
C GLN A 136 24.81 -25.75 -10.89
N THR A 137 23.79 -25.49 -10.09
CA THR A 137 23.19 -26.51 -9.20
C THR A 137 22.61 -27.67 -10.00
N ALA A 138 21.92 -27.38 -11.11
CA ALA A 138 21.38 -28.40 -12.01
C ALA A 138 22.51 -29.25 -12.63
N ALA A 139 23.58 -28.62 -13.11
CA ALA A 139 24.73 -29.31 -13.68
C ALA A 139 25.41 -30.25 -12.63
N LEU A 140 25.61 -29.76 -11.39
CA LEU A 140 26.19 -30.56 -10.32
C LEU A 140 25.31 -31.76 -9.95
N ARG A 141 23.99 -31.58 -9.86
CA ARG A 141 23.04 -32.68 -9.61
C ARG A 141 23.02 -33.71 -10.75
N ALA A 142 23.32 -33.28 -11.98
CA ALA A 142 23.52 -34.16 -13.14
C ALA A 142 24.92 -34.77 -13.21
N GLY A 143 25.77 -34.62 -12.19
CA GLY A 143 27.15 -35.18 -12.14
C GLY A 143 28.14 -34.46 -13.05
N GLN A 144 27.85 -33.24 -13.49
CA GLN A 144 28.66 -32.47 -14.42
C GLN A 144 29.50 -31.40 -13.71
N TRP A 145 30.81 -31.39 -13.93
CA TRP A 145 31.74 -30.37 -13.45
C TRP A 145 32.07 -29.42 -14.62
N LYS A 146 31.45 -28.20 -14.64
CA LYS A 146 31.54 -27.24 -15.75
C LYS A 146 32.20 -25.93 -15.35
N GLN A 147 33.33 -25.98 -14.64
CA GLN A 147 33.98 -24.77 -14.10
C GLN A 147 34.26 -23.71 -15.17
N ARG A 148 34.75 -24.08 -16.36
CA ARG A 148 35.06 -23.11 -17.45
C ARG A 148 33.84 -22.41 -17.98
N GLU A 149 32.69 -23.09 -18.07
CA GLU A 149 31.44 -22.53 -18.53
C GLU A 149 30.91 -21.46 -17.57
N PHE A 150 31.03 -21.71 -16.27
CA PHE A 150 30.47 -20.83 -15.24
C PHE A 150 31.46 -19.79 -14.68
N ALA A 151 32.73 -19.82 -15.06
CA ALA A 151 33.75 -18.85 -14.64
C ALA A 151 33.71 -17.50 -15.38
N GLN A 152 32.55 -17.12 -15.93
CA GLN A 152 32.37 -15.94 -16.79
C GLN A 152 31.51 -14.84 -16.16
N ALA A 153 31.22 -14.92 -14.87
CA ALA A 153 30.49 -13.87 -14.17
C ALA A 153 31.28 -12.57 -14.13
N VAL A 154 30.59 -11.45 -14.33
CA VAL A 154 31.23 -10.11 -14.30
C VAL A 154 31.42 -9.62 -12.89
N GLY A 155 30.53 -9.98 -11.97
CA GLY A 155 30.46 -9.43 -10.61
C GLY A 155 29.65 -8.13 -10.54
N LEU A 156 29.43 -7.62 -9.35
CA LEU A 156 28.52 -6.47 -9.13
C LEU A 156 29.25 -5.20 -8.69
N HIS A 157 30.36 -5.31 -7.98
CA HIS A 157 31.12 -4.15 -7.45
C HIS A 157 31.53 -3.18 -8.58
N GLY A 158 31.27 -1.88 -8.38
CA GLY A 158 31.56 -0.83 -9.35
C GLY A 158 30.64 -0.78 -10.57
N ARG A 159 29.60 -1.64 -10.63
CA ARG A 159 28.56 -1.58 -11.68
C ARG A 159 27.41 -0.68 -11.24
N THR A 160 26.60 -0.25 -12.20
CA THR A 160 25.44 0.61 -11.98
C THR A 160 24.17 -0.22 -11.77
N LEU A 161 23.51 0.02 -10.63
CA LEU A 161 22.17 -0.48 -10.31
C LEU A 161 21.12 0.59 -10.58
N GLY A 162 20.23 0.36 -11.53
CA GLY A 162 19.07 1.21 -11.81
C GLY A 162 17.85 0.74 -11.05
N ILE A 163 17.23 1.63 -10.28
CA ILE A 163 15.99 1.36 -9.54
C ILE A 163 14.82 2.01 -10.27
N VAL A 164 13.88 1.20 -10.75
CA VAL A 164 12.61 1.66 -11.32
C VAL A 164 11.56 1.61 -10.22
N GLY A 165 11.24 2.78 -9.64
CA GLY A 165 10.35 2.90 -8.48
C GLY A 165 11.10 2.96 -7.15
N LEU A 166 11.38 4.19 -6.66
CA LEU A 166 12.07 4.42 -5.37
C LEU A 166 11.06 4.52 -4.20
N GLY A 167 10.11 3.57 -4.14
CA GLY A 167 9.27 3.32 -2.97
C GLY A 167 10.02 2.56 -1.88
N GLN A 168 9.32 2.05 -0.88
CA GLN A 168 9.94 1.36 0.28
C GLN A 168 10.82 0.17 -0.15
N VAL A 169 10.34 -0.70 -1.06
CA VAL A 169 11.14 -1.81 -1.60
C VAL A 169 12.36 -1.29 -2.37
N GLY A 170 12.16 -0.32 -3.26
CA GLY A 170 13.26 0.25 -4.04
C GLY A 170 14.34 0.89 -3.17
N GLN A 171 13.97 1.51 -2.06
CA GLN A 171 14.90 2.09 -1.07
C GLN A 171 15.74 1.00 -0.38
N GLU A 172 15.12 -0.10 0.04
CA GLU A 172 15.83 -1.26 0.61
C GLU A 172 16.78 -1.89 -0.41
N VAL A 173 16.33 -2.11 -1.66
CA VAL A 173 17.19 -2.63 -2.73
C VAL A 173 18.36 -1.69 -2.99
N ALA A 174 18.13 -0.36 -3.01
CA ALA A 174 19.17 0.64 -3.19
C ALA A 174 20.19 0.62 -2.05
N GLN A 175 19.74 0.49 -0.80
CA GLN A 175 20.61 0.41 0.37
C GLN A 175 21.56 -0.80 0.28
N ILE A 176 21.04 -1.96 -0.06
CA ILE A 176 21.83 -3.17 -0.24
C ILE A 176 22.80 -3.02 -1.42
N GLY A 177 22.38 -2.38 -2.53
CA GLY A 177 23.23 -2.11 -3.69
C GLY A 177 24.47 -1.28 -3.35
N ARG A 178 24.29 -0.25 -2.54
CA ARG A 178 25.43 0.53 -2.04
C ARG A 178 26.37 -0.31 -1.16
N ALA A 179 25.84 -1.21 -0.34
CA ALA A 179 26.66 -2.11 0.47
C ALA A 179 27.47 -3.11 -0.38
N PHE A 180 26.97 -3.46 -1.58
CA PHE A 180 27.71 -4.22 -2.59
C PHE A 180 28.74 -3.37 -3.37
N GLY A 181 28.84 -2.07 -3.09
CA GLY A 181 29.77 -1.16 -3.79
C GLY A 181 29.31 -0.82 -5.21
N MET A 182 28.00 -0.85 -5.48
CA MET A 182 27.43 -0.44 -6.77
C MET A 182 27.11 1.06 -6.77
N ASP A 183 27.19 1.68 -7.95
CA ASP A 183 26.62 3.00 -8.20
C ASP A 183 25.11 2.88 -8.36
N VAL A 184 24.32 3.52 -7.48
CA VAL A 184 22.86 3.39 -7.51
C VAL A 184 22.22 4.62 -8.09
N ILE A 185 21.40 4.44 -9.13
CA ILE A 185 20.59 5.48 -9.77
C ILE A 185 19.12 5.11 -9.72
N ALA A 186 18.22 6.08 -9.64
CA ALA A 186 16.80 5.83 -9.50
C ALA A 186 15.94 6.69 -10.43
N TRP A 187 14.83 6.11 -10.85
CA TRP A 187 13.74 6.79 -11.52
C TRP A 187 12.41 6.40 -10.86
N SER A 188 11.57 7.39 -10.62
CA SER A 188 10.15 7.20 -10.30
C SER A 188 9.35 8.37 -10.89
N ARG A 189 8.05 8.18 -11.11
CA ARG A 189 7.17 9.16 -11.76
C ARG A 189 7.26 10.57 -11.14
N ASN A 190 7.29 10.66 -9.83
CA ASN A 190 7.30 11.91 -9.08
C ASN A 190 8.60 12.09 -8.26
N LEU A 191 9.69 11.42 -8.67
CA LEU A 191 10.98 11.54 -8.00
C LEU A 191 11.61 12.89 -8.36
N THR A 192 12.09 13.59 -7.34
CA THR A 192 12.95 14.76 -7.50
C THR A 192 14.40 14.40 -7.23
N GLU A 193 15.32 15.22 -7.74
CA GLU A 193 16.77 15.04 -7.49
C GLU A 193 17.08 15.06 -5.99
N GLU A 194 16.46 15.99 -5.24
CA GLU A 194 16.60 16.10 -3.79
C GLU A 194 16.20 14.79 -3.08
N LYS A 195 15.02 14.24 -3.41
CA LYS A 195 14.57 12.98 -2.83
C LYS A 195 15.44 11.79 -3.22
N ALA A 196 15.98 11.75 -4.44
CA ALA A 196 16.90 10.70 -4.82
C ALA A 196 18.17 10.74 -3.97
N LEU A 197 18.74 11.95 -3.78
CA LEU A 197 19.93 12.19 -2.95
C LEU A 197 19.69 11.85 -1.48
N GLU A 198 18.52 12.17 -0.90
CA GLU A 198 18.16 11.79 0.47
C GLU A 198 18.25 10.27 0.70
N HIS A 199 17.97 9.49 -0.34
CA HIS A 199 18.08 8.02 -0.32
C HIS A 199 19.44 7.51 -0.82
N GLY A 200 20.40 8.40 -1.07
CA GLY A 200 21.75 8.05 -1.54
C GLY A 200 21.76 7.48 -2.96
N CYS A 201 20.83 7.91 -3.82
CA CYS A 201 20.72 7.51 -5.21
C CYS A 201 21.00 8.69 -6.14
N GLY A 202 21.63 8.43 -7.28
CA GLY A 202 21.64 9.37 -8.40
C GLY A 202 20.25 9.49 -9.03
N PHE A 203 19.86 10.70 -9.45
CA PHE A 203 18.58 10.96 -10.10
C PHE A 203 18.65 10.69 -11.61
N CYS A 204 17.68 9.97 -12.14
CA CYS A 204 17.46 9.81 -13.57
C CYS A 204 16.16 10.52 -13.99
N ALA A 205 16.28 11.53 -14.86
CA ALA A 205 15.14 12.30 -15.36
C ALA A 205 14.23 11.47 -16.30
N SER A 206 14.73 10.40 -16.90
CA SER A 206 13.95 9.53 -17.78
C SER A 206 14.28 8.05 -17.58
N LEU A 207 13.25 7.23 -17.78
CA LEU A 207 13.35 5.78 -17.68
C LEU A 207 14.35 5.21 -18.73
N ILE A 208 14.38 5.77 -19.93
CA ILE A 208 15.32 5.34 -20.99
C ILE A 208 16.76 5.68 -20.63
N ASN A 209 17.02 6.82 -19.98
CA ASN A 209 18.37 7.13 -19.52
C ASN A 209 18.83 6.19 -18.41
N LEU A 210 17.94 5.83 -17.49
CA LEU A 210 18.23 4.82 -16.49
C LEU A 210 18.62 3.49 -17.17
N ALA A 211 17.86 3.03 -18.18
CA ALA A 211 18.16 1.80 -18.90
C ALA A 211 19.58 1.81 -19.53
N LYS A 212 19.94 2.90 -20.21
CA LYS A 212 21.25 3.04 -20.87
C LYS A 212 22.44 2.99 -19.90
N LEU A 213 22.26 3.51 -18.71
CA LEU A 213 23.33 3.61 -17.69
C LEU A 213 23.47 2.32 -16.87
N SER A 214 22.41 1.55 -16.73
CA SER A 214 22.34 0.42 -15.80
C SER A 214 22.97 -0.85 -16.35
N ASP A 215 23.69 -1.56 -15.49
CA ASP A 215 24.16 -2.92 -15.69
C ASP A 215 23.17 -3.93 -15.07
N VAL A 216 22.50 -3.52 -13.99
CA VAL A 216 21.44 -4.25 -13.30
C VAL A 216 20.26 -3.31 -13.13
N VAL A 217 19.05 -3.78 -13.39
CA VAL A 217 17.82 -3.02 -13.14
C VAL A 217 16.94 -3.81 -12.18
N SER A 218 16.49 -3.16 -11.11
CA SER A 218 15.46 -3.67 -10.22
C SER A 218 14.16 -2.88 -10.42
N VAL A 219 13.09 -3.60 -10.75
CA VAL A 219 11.75 -3.05 -10.92
C VAL A 219 10.98 -3.21 -9.62
N SER A 220 10.66 -2.07 -9.00
CA SER A 220 9.91 -1.95 -7.74
C SER A 220 8.76 -0.95 -7.89
N ALA A 221 8.28 -0.73 -9.13
CA ALA A 221 7.16 0.15 -9.41
C ALA A 221 5.85 -0.48 -8.95
N GLY A 222 4.94 0.33 -8.39
CA GLY A 222 3.59 -0.13 -8.06
C GLY A 222 2.80 -0.53 -9.31
N GLY A 223 1.79 -1.39 -9.14
CA GLY A 223 0.83 -1.74 -10.19
C GLY A 223 -0.13 -0.59 -10.52
N GLY A 224 -1.01 -0.82 -11.51
CA GLY A 224 -2.03 0.10 -11.99
C GLY A 224 -1.83 0.47 -13.47
N GLU A 225 -2.89 0.95 -14.12
CA GLU A 225 -2.94 1.25 -15.56
C GLU A 225 -1.74 2.07 -16.05
N ASP A 226 -1.28 3.02 -15.26
CA ASP A 226 -0.12 3.87 -15.58
C ASP A 226 1.23 3.11 -15.55
N SER A 227 1.28 1.91 -15.04
CA SER A 227 2.50 1.09 -14.89
C SER A 227 2.51 -0.11 -15.83
N ASP A 228 1.41 -0.37 -16.52
CA ASP A 228 1.32 -1.48 -17.48
C ASP A 228 2.29 -1.29 -18.64
N ASN A 229 3.08 -2.34 -18.91
CA ASN A 229 4.13 -2.33 -19.89
C ASN A 229 5.10 -1.13 -19.77
N LEU A 230 5.35 -0.66 -18.55
CA LEU A 230 6.34 0.39 -18.28
C LEU A 230 7.73 -0.02 -18.79
N ILE A 231 8.08 -1.29 -18.60
CA ILE A 231 9.29 -1.93 -19.13
C ILE A 231 8.95 -2.56 -20.49
N ASN A 232 8.86 -1.73 -21.50
CA ASN A 232 8.50 -2.10 -22.86
C ASN A 232 9.72 -2.38 -23.74
N GLU A 233 9.48 -2.72 -25.02
CA GLU A 233 10.52 -2.99 -26.00
C GLU A 233 11.56 -1.87 -26.10
N LYS A 234 11.15 -0.60 -26.06
CA LYS A 234 12.08 0.55 -26.15
C LYS A 234 13.02 0.62 -24.95
N PHE A 235 12.50 0.33 -23.75
CA PHE A 235 13.30 0.24 -22.54
C PHE A 235 14.31 -0.92 -22.64
N LEU A 236 13.83 -2.11 -23.00
CA LEU A 236 14.65 -3.31 -23.11
C LEU A 236 15.73 -3.17 -24.18
N ALA A 237 15.41 -2.52 -25.31
CA ALA A 237 16.38 -2.20 -26.35
C ALA A 237 17.46 -1.19 -25.90
N ALA A 238 17.15 -0.33 -24.93
CA ALA A 238 18.08 0.65 -24.40
C ALA A 238 19.05 0.08 -23.34
N LEU A 239 18.74 -1.07 -22.74
CA LEU A 239 19.62 -1.74 -21.78
C LEU A 239 20.97 -2.11 -22.40
N LYS A 240 22.01 -2.19 -21.59
CA LYS A 240 23.32 -2.73 -22.03
C LYS A 240 23.17 -4.22 -22.43
N PRO A 241 23.91 -4.71 -23.44
CA PRO A 241 23.97 -6.14 -23.70
C PRO A 241 24.42 -6.93 -22.46
N GLY A 242 23.76 -8.04 -22.17
CA GLY A 242 24.05 -8.84 -20.98
C GLY A 242 23.61 -8.22 -19.64
N ALA A 243 22.81 -7.16 -19.65
CA ALA A 243 22.27 -6.57 -18.44
C ALA A 243 21.34 -7.55 -17.70
N ILE A 244 21.24 -7.37 -16.39
CA ILE A 244 20.33 -8.14 -15.52
C ILE A 244 19.08 -7.28 -15.24
N LEU A 245 17.89 -7.84 -15.42
CA LEU A 245 16.61 -7.24 -15.07
C LEU A 245 15.91 -8.09 -14.01
N VAL A 246 15.54 -7.50 -12.88
CA VAL A 246 14.79 -8.19 -11.82
C VAL A 246 13.45 -7.51 -11.57
N ASN A 247 12.37 -8.30 -11.50
CA ASN A 247 11.04 -7.81 -11.18
C ASN A 247 10.45 -8.57 -9.99
N THR A 248 10.23 -7.85 -8.91
CA THR A 248 9.55 -8.33 -7.69
C THR A 248 8.32 -7.44 -7.37
N SER A 249 7.76 -6.78 -8.41
CA SER A 249 6.62 -5.86 -8.25
C SER A 249 5.30 -6.46 -8.76
N ARG A 250 5.03 -6.32 -10.07
CA ARG A 250 3.85 -6.90 -10.75
C ARG A 250 4.24 -7.42 -12.14
N GLY A 251 3.64 -8.53 -12.55
CA GLY A 251 3.93 -9.14 -13.85
C GLY A 251 3.61 -8.22 -15.04
N GLY A 252 2.47 -7.52 -14.99
CA GLY A 252 2.02 -6.60 -16.04
C GLY A 252 2.88 -5.35 -16.24
N VAL A 253 3.82 -5.06 -15.33
CA VAL A 253 4.76 -3.94 -15.49
C VAL A 253 5.76 -4.17 -16.63
N ILE A 254 5.99 -5.42 -17.02
CA ILE A 254 6.92 -5.81 -18.07
C ILE A 254 6.16 -6.38 -19.27
N ASP A 255 6.48 -5.89 -20.47
CA ASP A 255 6.16 -6.57 -21.71
C ASP A 255 6.96 -7.87 -21.80
N GLN A 256 6.34 -8.98 -21.41
CA GLN A 256 7.00 -10.29 -21.34
C GLN A 256 7.44 -10.82 -22.70
N ALA A 257 6.71 -10.51 -23.76
CA ALA A 257 7.10 -10.91 -25.11
C ALA A 257 8.37 -10.17 -25.56
N ALA A 258 8.43 -8.87 -25.30
CA ALA A 258 9.63 -8.07 -25.57
C ALA A 258 10.81 -8.51 -24.69
N LEU A 259 10.57 -8.88 -23.41
CA LEU A 259 11.62 -9.41 -22.53
C LEU A 259 12.17 -10.73 -23.05
N SER A 260 11.32 -11.69 -23.43
CA SER A 260 11.74 -12.96 -24.02
C SER A 260 12.62 -12.73 -25.28
N ASN A 261 12.22 -11.82 -26.16
CA ASN A 261 13.02 -11.43 -27.31
C ASN A 261 14.38 -10.82 -26.90
N ALA A 262 14.41 -9.94 -25.92
CA ALA A 262 15.63 -9.29 -25.44
C ALA A 262 16.60 -10.29 -24.77
N VAL A 263 16.08 -11.27 -24.01
CA VAL A 263 16.86 -12.38 -23.44
C VAL A 263 17.57 -13.15 -24.55
N ARG A 264 16.84 -13.56 -25.62
CA ARG A 264 17.38 -14.34 -26.72
C ARG A 264 18.36 -13.56 -27.60
N THR A 265 18.07 -12.31 -27.93
CA THR A 265 18.81 -11.55 -28.95
C THR A 265 19.93 -10.71 -28.38
N ARG A 266 19.85 -10.30 -27.12
CA ARG A 266 20.80 -9.39 -26.48
C ARG A 266 21.53 -10.02 -25.30
N GLY A 267 21.23 -11.29 -24.97
CA GLY A 267 21.83 -12.00 -23.84
C GLY A 267 21.46 -11.41 -22.48
N LEU A 268 20.31 -10.73 -22.38
CA LEU A 268 19.83 -10.25 -21.08
C LEU A 268 19.56 -11.43 -20.16
N ARG A 269 19.66 -11.21 -18.87
CA ARG A 269 19.25 -12.18 -17.85
C ARG A 269 18.12 -11.58 -17.02
N ALA A 270 17.12 -12.39 -16.71
CA ALA A 270 15.98 -11.90 -15.96
C ALA A 270 15.75 -12.75 -14.70
N GLY A 271 15.43 -12.07 -13.59
CA GLY A 271 14.96 -12.66 -12.33
C GLY A 271 13.54 -12.20 -12.06
N LEU A 272 12.56 -13.09 -12.05
CA LEU A 272 11.15 -12.76 -11.94
C LEU A 272 10.51 -13.47 -10.76
N ASP A 273 9.95 -12.70 -9.82
CA ASP A 273 9.10 -13.24 -8.76
C ASP A 273 7.62 -13.21 -9.14
N VAL A 274 7.28 -12.36 -10.13
CA VAL A 274 5.92 -12.07 -10.58
C VAL A 274 5.78 -12.26 -12.08
N TRP A 275 4.60 -12.74 -12.52
CA TRP A 275 4.33 -13.11 -13.90
C TRP A 275 3.03 -12.48 -14.39
N ALA A 276 2.89 -12.20 -15.69
CA ALA A 276 1.65 -11.69 -16.26
C ALA A 276 0.53 -12.75 -16.27
N THR A 277 0.92 -14.03 -16.26
CA THR A 277 0.03 -15.19 -16.36
C THR A 277 0.04 -16.00 -15.06
N GLU A 278 0.05 -15.32 -13.90
CA GLU A 278 -0.02 -16.01 -12.61
C GLU A 278 -1.32 -16.83 -12.49
N PRO A 279 -1.25 -18.09 -12.02
CA PRO A 279 -2.45 -18.85 -11.75
C PRO A 279 -3.23 -18.25 -10.56
N GLU A 280 -4.54 -18.44 -10.53
CA GLU A 280 -5.39 -17.97 -9.42
C GLU A 280 -5.22 -18.81 -8.16
N GLY A 281 -4.89 -20.10 -8.31
CA GLY A 281 -4.68 -21.03 -7.20
C GLY A 281 -3.22 -21.18 -6.78
N THR A 282 -2.99 -21.67 -5.56
CA THR A 282 -1.65 -21.81 -4.98
C THR A 282 -0.85 -23.00 -5.51
N ASP A 283 -1.52 -24.02 -6.03
CA ASP A 283 -0.92 -25.28 -6.51
C ASP A 283 -1.35 -25.65 -7.94
N ASP A 284 -1.69 -24.66 -8.74
CA ASP A 284 -2.13 -24.85 -10.11
C ASP A 284 -0.97 -25.08 -11.08
N ALA A 285 -1.30 -25.64 -12.24
CA ALA A 285 -0.31 -25.79 -13.31
C ALA A 285 0.09 -24.41 -13.84
N PHE A 286 1.40 -24.17 -13.92
CA PHE A 286 1.96 -22.94 -14.48
C PHE A 286 2.66 -23.23 -15.79
N THR A 287 2.22 -22.55 -16.86
CA THR A 287 2.82 -22.67 -18.18
C THR A 287 3.01 -21.27 -18.76
N ASP A 288 4.21 -20.75 -18.66
CA ASP A 288 4.61 -19.47 -19.25
C ASP A 288 5.84 -19.69 -20.12
N PRO A 289 5.82 -19.31 -21.41
CA PRO A 289 6.97 -19.47 -22.30
C PRO A 289 8.23 -18.76 -21.80
N LEU A 290 8.08 -17.62 -21.13
CA LEU A 290 9.21 -16.86 -20.60
C LEU A 290 9.92 -17.64 -19.46
N ALA A 291 9.19 -18.41 -18.66
CA ALA A 291 9.78 -19.25 -17.63
C ALA A 291 10.66 -20.41 -18.17
N GLN A 292 10.49 -20.74 -19.45
CA GLN A 292 11.30 -21.76 -20.13
C GLN A 292 12.54 -21.16 -20.84
N GLU A 293 12.67 -19.84 -20.88
CA GLU A 293 13.81 -19.20 -21.56
C GLU A 293 15.12 -19.42 -20.80
N PRO A 294 16.18 -19.91 -21.44
CA PRO A 294 17.51 -19.94 -20.86
C PRO A 294 17.96 -18.51 -20.48
N GLY A 295 18.30 -18.28 -19.23
CA GLY A 295 18.68 -16.95 -18.72
C GLY A 295 17.56 -16.26 -17.94
N VAL A 296 16.38 -16.86 -17.84
CA VAL A 296 15.30 -16.45 -16.94
C VAL A 296 15.31 -17.33 -15.69
N ILE A 297 15.28 -16.72 -14.54
CA ILE A 297 15.17 -17.36 -13.24
C ILE A 297 13.88 -16.90 -12.59
N GLY A 298 13.05 -17.82 -12.13
CA GLY A 298 11.74 -17.49 -11.55
C GLY A 298 11.52 -17.99 -10.15
N THR A 299 10.65 -17.30 -9.42
CA THR A 299 10.07 -17.70 -8.15
C THR A 299 8.54 -17.56 -8.23
N HIS A 300 7.82 -17.98 -7.19
CA HIS A 300 6.37 -18.19 -7.22
C HIS A 300 5.61 -17.09 -6.49
N HIS A 301 5.94 -15.82 -6.74
CA HIS A 301 5.37 -14.64 -6.08
C HIS A 301 5.46 -14.73 -4.55
N ILE A 302 6.67 -15.03 -4.06
CA ILE A 302 6.94 -15.30 -2.65
C ILE A 302 7.74 -14.18 -1.94
N GLY A 303 8.01 -13.07 -2.62
CA GLY A 303 8.86 -12.00 -2.08
C GLY A 303 8.42 -11.49 -0.70
N ALA A 304 7.11 -11.46 -0.44
CA ALA A 304 6.53 -11.04 0.83
C ALA A 304 6.34 -12.19 1.84
N LEU A 305 6.56 -13.46 1.45
CA LEU A 305 6.15 -14.65 2.21
C LEU A 305 7.24 -15.18 3.14
N THR A 306 7.95 -14.32 3.84
CA THR A 306 8.84 -14.73 4.94
C THR A 306 8.10 -14.67 6.28
N GLU A 307 8.48 -15.55 7.22
CA GLU A 307 7.89 -15.57 8.57
C GLU A 307 8.02 -14.18 9.25
N GLN A 308 9.15 -13.52 9.06
CA GLN A 308 9.42 -12.20 9.60
C GLN A 308 8.48 -11.13 9.02
N ALA A 309 8.29 -11.12 7.70
CA ALA A 309 7.38 -10.19 7.04
C ALA A 309 5.93 -10.46 7.43
N GLN A 310 5.50 -11.72 7.48
CA GLN A 310 4.16 -12.09 7.90
C GLN A 310 3.84 -11.66 9.34
N ARG A 311 4.80 -11.78 10.26
CA ARG A 311 4.65 -11.26 11.62
C ARG A 311 4.54 -9.73 11.63
N ALA A 312 5.41 -9.03 10.91
CA ALA A 312 5.39 -7.57 10.85
C ALA A 312 4.07 -7.03 10.24
N VAL A 313 3.53 -7.71 9.23
CA VAL A 313 2.21 -7.40 8.65
C VAL A 313 1.11 -7.65 9.67
N ALA A 314 1.13 -8.79 10.38
CA ALA A 314 0.12 -9.11 11.39
C ALA A 314 0.12 -8.08 12.55
N ASP A 315 1.29 -7.65 13.01
CA ASP A 315 1.42 -6.60 14.03
C ASP A 315 0.83 -5.28 13.55
N GLU A 316 1.02 -4.94 12.27
CA GLU A 316 0.44 -3.73 11.68
C GLU A 316 -1.09 -3.82 11.56
N VAL A 317 -1.63 -4.97 11.11
CA VAL A 317 -3.08 -5.24 11.10
C VAL A 317 -3.68 -5.00 12.50
N VAL A 318 -3.05 -5.57 13.53
CA VAL A 318 -3.48 -5.37 14.94
C VAL A 318 -3.44 -3.91 15.33
N ARG A 319 -2.39 -3.16 14.93
CA ARG A 319 -2.26 -1.72 15.19
C ARG A 319 -3.38 -0.92 14.54
N VAL A 320 -3.73 -1.23 13.29
CA VAL A 320 -4.82 -0.57 12.56
C VAL A 320 -6.16 -0.83 13.24
N VAL A 321 -6.48 -2.10 13.54
CA VAL A 321 -7.74 -2.49 14.19
C VAL A 321 -7.85 -1.84 15.59
N ARG A 322 -6.77 -1.84 16.37
CA ARG A 322 -6.72 -1.19 17.66
C ARG A 322 -7.00 0.31 17.58
N ALA A 323 -6.33 1.02 16.66
CA ALA A 323 -6.50 2.47 16.51
C ALA A 323 -7.94 2.85 16.13
N TRP A 324 -8.56 2.02 15.26
CA TRP A 324 -9.96 2.18 14.90
C TRP A 324 -10.90 1.91 16.07
N ALA A 325 -10.71 0.80 16.79
CA ALA A 325 -11.57 0.42 17.90
C ALA A 325 -11.49 1.42 19.07
N GLU A 326 -10.29 1.91 19.39
CA GLU A 326 -10.08 2.82 20.53
C GLU A 326 -10.40 4.28 20.22
N ARG A 327 -10.15 4.75 18.99
CA ARG A 327 -10.14 6.19 18.65
C ARG A 327 -10.95 6.54 17.41
N GLY A 328 -11.54 5.57 16.70
CA GLY A 328 -12.16 5.80 15.40
C GLY A 328 -11.18 6.24 14.30
N HIS A 329 -9.88 6.18 14.55
CA HIS A 329 -8.83 6.57 13.62
C HIS A 329 -8.31 5.35 12.86
N VAL A 330 -8.23 5.44 11.52
CA VAL A 330 -7.73 4.36 10.66
C VAL A 330 -6.39 4.77 10.06
N PRO A 331 -5.27 4.24 10.59
CA PRO A 331 -3.96 4.44 9.99
C PRO A 331 -3.91 3.81 8.59
N HIS A 332 -3.12 4.41 7.69
CA HIS A 332 -2.93 3.93 6.32
C HIS A 332 -4.23 3.74 5.53
N CYS A 333 -5.25 4.55 5.84
CA CYS A 333 -6.49 4.55 5.09
C CYS A 333 -6.24 5.06 3.67
N VAL A 334 -6.49 4.21 2.65
CA VAL A 334 -6.20 4.51 1.25
C VAL A 334 -7.35 5.20 0.51
N ASN A 335 -8.58 5.12 1.05
CA ASN A 335 -9.75 5.72 0.44
C ASN A 335 -10.27 6.98 1.16
N ARG A 336 -9.46 7.55 2.05
CA ARG A 336 -9.74 8.87 2.60
C ARG A 336 -9.41 9.94 1.56
N ALA A 337 -10.31 10.89 1.34
CA ALA A 337 -10.06 12.02 0.46
C ALA A 337 -8.83 12.82 0.94
N VAL A 338 -7.85 12.98 0.07
CA VAL A 338 -6.63 13.77 0.35
C VAL A 338 -6.92 15.27 0.30
N ALA A 339 -7.92 15.67 -0.49
CA ALA A 339 -8.39 17.03 -0.59
C ALA A 339 -9.92 17.04 -0.63
N THR A 340 -10.53 17.81 0.24
CA THR A 340 -11.97 18.06 0.20
C THR A 340 -12.26 19.21 -0.79
N PRO A 341 -13.47 19.31 -1.39
CA PRO A 341 -13.87 20.46 -2.20
C PRO A 341 -14.04 21.75 -1.39
N ALA A 342 -13.74 21.71 -0.10
CA ALA A 342 -13.88 22.85 0.79
C ALA A 342 -13.12 24.07 0.29
N THR A 343 -13.83 25.18 0.23
CA THR A 343 -13.33 26.52 -0.16
C THR A 343 -13.27 27.48 1.00
N THR A 344 -14.04 27.20 2.06
CA THR A 344 -14.26 28.12 3.19
C THR A 344 -14.14 27.37 4.51
N LEU A 345 -13.48 27.99 5.47
CA LEU A 345 -13.47 27.57 6.87
C LEU A 345 -14.37 28.51 7.68
N LEU A 346 -15.43 27.96 8.27
CA LEU A 346 -16.25 28.60 9.27
C LEU A 346 -15.74 28.21 10.65
N ALA A 347 -15.31 29.21 11.43
CA ALA A 347 -14.90 29.03 12.81
C ALA A 347 -15.97 29.57 13.76
N VAL A 348 -16.59 28.67 14.54
CA VAL A 348 -17.67 29.00 15.48
C VAL A 348 -17.17 28.79 16.90
N ARG A 349 -17.01 29.86 17.66
CA ARG A 349 -16.84 29.80 19.12
C ARG A 349 -18.20 29.75 19.80
N HIS A 350 -18.38 28.80 20.67
CA HIS A 350 -19.70 28.57 21.26
C HIS A 350 -19.60 28.12 22.73
N VAL A 351 -20.65 28.32 23.48
CA VAL A 351 -20.86 27.67 24.79
C VAL A 351 -21.03 26.18 24.52
N ASN A 352 -20.31 25.35 25.26
CA ASN A 352 -20.34 23.90 25.09
C ASN A 352 -21.62 23.31 25.70
N ARG A 353 -22.72 23.37 24.97
CA ARG A 353 -24.04 22.87 25.36
C ARG A 353 -24.70 22.08 24.25
N PRO A 354 -25.54 21.08 24.58
CA PRO A 354 -26.36 20.38 23.63
C PRO A 354 -27.19 21.34 22.74
N GLY A 355 -27.29 21.03 21.45
CA GLY A 355 -28.10 21.79 20.48
C GLY A 355 -27.41 23.00 19.84
N VAL A 356 -26.31 23.51 20.36
CA VAL A 356 -25.67 24.72 19.80
C VAL A 356 -25.11 24.44 18.40
N LEU A 357 -24.38 23.35 18.21
CA LEU A 357 -23.86 22.97 16.88
C LEU A 357 -24.97 22.47 15.95
N ALA A 358 -26.04 21.86 16.49
CA ALA A 358 -27.19 21.47 15.68
C ALA A 358 -27.82 22.68 14.97
N HIS A 359 -27.95 23.83 15.64
CA HIS A 359 -28.43 25.08 15.05
C HIS A 359 -27.52 25.56 13.89
N VAL A 360 -26.19 25.42 14.03
CA VAL A 360 -25.24 25.77 12.96
C VAL A 360 -25.46 24.87 11.74
N PHE A 361 -25.51 23.56 11.95
CA PHE A 361 -25.67 22.59 10.85
C PHE A 361 -27.05 22.69 10.17
N GLU A 362 -28.12 22.96 10.94
CA GLU A 362 -29.45 23.18 10.38
C GLU A 362 -29.46 24.41 9.46
N THR A 363 -28.83 25.51 9.90
CA THR A 363 -28.72 26.73 9.11
C THR A 363 -27.94 26.53 7.82
N LEU A 364 -26.82 25.79 7.88
CA LEU A 364 -26.02 25.44 6.70
C LEU A 364 -26.80 24.51 5.77
N GLY A 365 -27.48 23.49 6.30
CA GLY A 365 -28.28 22.55 5.52
C GLY A 365 -29.45 23.21 4.79
N GLN A 366 -30.17 24.13 5.45
CA GLN A 366 -31.23 24.93 4.83
C GLN A 366 -30.69 25.83 3.70
N ALA A 367 -29.44 26.26 3.80
CA ALA A 367 -28.74 27.04 2.78
C ALA A 367 -28.18 26.19 1.64
N GLY A 368 -28.29 24.85 1.71
CA GLY A 368 -27.71 23.91 0.73
C GLY A 368 -26.18 23.93 0.73
N ILE A 369 -25.56 24.25 1.87
CA ILE A 369 -24.10 24.27 2.05
C ILE A 369 -23.67 22.94 2.68
N ASN A 370 -22.74 22.22 2.02
CA ASN A 370 -22.23 20.96 2.52
C ASN A 370 -21.08 21.17 3.52
N VAL A 371 -21.06 20.35 4.57
CA VAL A 371 -19.96 20.26 5.53
C VAL A 371 -19.03 19.15 5.08
N GLU A 372 -17.81 19.49 4.71
CA GLU A 372 -16.81 18.55 4.21
C GLU A 372 -15.98 17.94 5.33
N GLU A 373 -15.64 18.75 6.33
CA GLU A 373 -14.87 18.30 7.50
C GLU A 373 -15.23 19.17 8.71
N MET A 374 -15.24 18.58 9.90
CA MET A 374 -15.50 19.32 11.13
C MET A 374 -14.64 18.80 12.30
N GLU A 375 -14.10 19.74 13.05
CA GLU A 375 -13.41 19.50 14.31
C GLU A 375 -14.03 20.37 15.39
N ASN A 376 -14.35 19.81 16.55
CA ASN A 376 -14.81 20.56 17.71
C ASN A 376 -13.78 20.47 18.84
N ILE A 377 -13.15 21.59 19.16
CA ILE A 377 -12.13 21.71 20.21
C ILE A 377 -12.81 22.26 21.46
N VAL A 378 -12.86 21.48 22.53
CA VAL A 378 -13.41 21.94 23.82
C VAL A 378 -12.27 22.49 24.68
N TYR A 379 -12.45 23.70 25.21
CA TYR A 379 -11.46 24.35 26.07
C TYR A 379 -11.43 23.75 27.48
N ALA A 380 -10.31 23.93 28.19
CA ALA A 380 -10.18 23.51 29.59
C ALA A 380 -11.34 24.07 30.46
N GLY A 381 -11.90 23.23 31.30
CA GLY A 381 -13.11 23.56 32.06
C GLY A 381 -14.43 23.17 31.39
N GLY A 382 -14.41 22.86 30.05
CA GLY A 382 -15.57 22.30 29.35
C GLY A 382 -16.71 23.29 29.03
N GLU A 383 -16.57 24.58 29.40
CA GLU A 383 -17.65 25.57 29.26
C GLU A 383 -17.82 26.11 27.84
N ALA A 384 -16.74 26.14 27.07
CA ALA A 384 -16.74 26.67 25.72
C ALA A 384 -16.04 25.73 24.73
N GLY A 385 -16.38 25.86 23.44
CA GLY A 385 -15.76 25.13 22.35
C GLY A 385 -15.50 26.03 21.12
N LEU A 386 -14.62 25.55 20.25
CA LEU A 386 -14.37 26.09 18.92
C LEU A 386 -14.66 25.00 17.88
N ALA A 387 -15.73 25.15 17.14
CA ALA A 387 -16.00 24.31 15.98
C ALA A 387 -15.32 24.91 14.73
N ARG A 388 -14.45 24.15 14.08
CA ARG A 388 -13.82 24.45 12.81
C ARG A 388 -14.54 23.62 11.75
N ILE A 389 -15.25 24.25 10.85
CA ILE A 389 -16.15 23.61 9.88
C ILE A 389 -15.71 23.99 8.47
N GLN A 390 -15.27 23.03 7.70
CA GLN A 390 -14.89 23.23 6.31
C GLN A 390 -16.12 23.05 5.42
N LEU A 391 -16.35 24.01 4.54
CA LEU A 391 -17.56 24.13 3.71
C LEU A 391 -17.23 24.13 2.22
N ASP A 392 -18.08 23.50 1.40
CA ASP A 392 -17.98 23.46 -0.06
C ASP A 392 -18.17 24.85 -0.69
N ARG A 393 -18.91 25.73 -0.02
CA ARG A 393 -19.16 27.12 -0.45
C ARG A 393 -19.26 28.07 0.74
N THR A 394 -19.09 29.38 0.47
CA THR A 394 -19.07 30.41 1.49
C THR A 394 -20.52 30.84 1.86
N PRO A 395 -20.92 30.76 3.15
CA PRO A 395 -22.16 31.36 3.63
C PRO A 395 -22.19 32.85 3.39
N ASN A 396 -23.36 33.37 2.98
CA ASN A 396 -23.59 34.82 2.87
C ASN A 396 -23.85 35.46 4.26
N GLU A 397 -23.91 36.80 4.30
CA GLU A 397 -24.03 37.52 5.57
C GLU A 397 -25.37 37.23 6.28
N GLN A 398 -26.46 36.98 5.53
CA GLN A 398 -27.75 36.60 6.10
C GLN A 398 -27.69 35.24 6.79
N GLN A 399 -27.02 34.27 6.20
CA GLN A 399 -26.80 32.94 6.77
C GLN A 399 -25.90 33.00 8.01
N LEU A 400 -24.80 33.78 7.95
CA LEU A 400 -23.97 34.04 9.11
C LEU A 400 -24.73 34.71 10.24
N SER A 401 -25.57 35.69 9.91
CA SER A 401 -26.40 36.36 10.87
C SER A 401 -27.39 35.40 11.53
N ALA A 402 -27.99 34.49 10.75
CA ALA A 402 -28.88 33.46 11.27
C ALA A 402 -28.12 32.50 12.25
N ILE A 403 -26.90 32.11 11.92
CA ILE A 403 -26.05 31.31 12.85
C ILE A 403 -25.86 32.11 14.17
N ARG A 404 -25.54 33.38 14.09
CA ARG A 404 -25.28 34.24 15.27
C ARG A 404 -26.52 34.58 16.11
N THR A 405 -27.74 34.24 15.67
CA THR A 405 -28.96 34.45 16.49
C THR A 405 -29.03 33.59 17.73
N ASN A 406 -28.34 32.46 17.75
CA ASN A 406 -28.30 31.61 18.93
C ASN A 406 -27.40 32.25 20.02
N ALA A 407 -27.99 32.57 21.18
CA ALA A 407 -27.31 33.26 22.28
C ALA A 407 -26.09 32.50 22.83
N ASN A 408 -25.96 31.20 22.54
CA ASN A 408 -24.80 30.38 22.93
C ASN A 408 -23.68 30.41 21.91
N ILE A 409 -23.81 31.12 20.80
CA ILE A 409 -22.75 31.33 19.82
C ILE A 409 -22.02 32.63 20.17
N LEU A 410 -20.76 32.48 20.59
CA LEU A 410 -19.90 33.58 21.01
C LEU A 410 -19.34 34.36 19.83
N SER A 411 -19.01 33.66 18.75
CA SER A 411 -18.61 34.27 17.47
C SER A 411 -18.70 33.25 16.34
N ALA A 412 -18.96 33.73 15.11
CA ALA A 412 -18.86 32.97 13.88
C ALA A 412 -18.08 33.79 12.85
N THR A 413 -16.96 33.27 12.36
CA THR A 413 -16.05 33.94 11.44
C THR A 413 -15.70 33.05 10.25
N LEU A 414 -15.53 33.65 9.08
CA LEU A 414 -15.13 32.95 7.85
C LEU A 414 -13.68 33.26 7.49
N SER A 415 -13.03 32.26 6.92
CA SER A 415 -11.75 32.44 6.24
C SER A 415 -11.70 31.56 4.98
N THR A 416 -11.01 32.03 3.95
CA THR A 416 -10.80 31.26 2.74
C THR A 416 -9.73 30.18 2.99
N ILE A 417 -9.98 28.96 2.52
CA ILE A 417 -9.00 27.88 2.55
C ILE A 417 -8.06 28.09 1.36
N THR A 418 -6.85 28.56 1.62
CA THR A 418 -5.80 28.65 0.60
C THR A 418 -5.14 27.27 0.46
N ARG A 419 -5.36 26.59 -0.65
CA ARG A 419 -4.63 25.36 -0.98
C ARG A 419 -3.17 25.73 -1.22
N ARG A 420 -2.25 25.27 -0.39
CA ARG A 420 -0.83 25.23 -0.80
C ARG A 420 -0.74 24.12 -1.86
N MET A 421 -0.44 24.50 -3.10
CA MET A 421 -0.07 23.58 -4.18
C MET A 421 1.20 22.81 -3.82
#